data_7447c5a7830abf514b8971bf34409f57
#
_entry.id   7447c5a7830abf514b8971bf34409f57
#
_cell.length_a   1.000
_cell.length_b   1.000
_cell.length_c   1.000
_cell.angle_alpha   90.00
_cell.angle_beta   90.00
_cell.angle_gamma   90.00
#
_symmetry.space_group_name_H-M   'P 1'
#
loop_
_entity.id
_entity.type
_entity.pdbx_description
1 polymer ?
#
loop_
_entity_poly.entity_id
_entity_poly.type
_entity_poly.pdbx_seq_one_letter_code
_entity_poly.pdbx_strand_id
1 'polypeptide(L)'
;MLAESVRLVKEQENAVIFGYYVDDPERYGVADFDINGVVLGIEEKPKVPKSNYAVVGVYFYPNSVVEIAKNVKPSERGELEITTVNQTYLKMGNLKMQVMSRGFAWLDTGTHEALTEATEFVKVVEKRTGLKIACIEEISYRMKYISKDQLFELSKAYLKSSYGRYLKSLYKA
;
A
#
# COMPACT_ATOMS: atom_id res chain seq x y z
N MET A 1 10.38 -4.64 6.67
CA MET A 1 9.35 -4.92 5.66
C MET A 1 9.65 -4.21 4.33
N LEU A 2 9.40 -2.89 4.12
CA LEU A 2 9.60 -2.24 2.80
C LEU A 2 11.03 -2.34 2.25
N ALA A 3 12.06 -2.08 3.07
CA ALA A 3 13.47 -2.22 2.66
C ALA A 3 13.80 -3.66 2.24
N GLU A 4 13.25 -4.65 2.92
CA GLU A 4 13.40 -6.06 2.57
C GLU A 4 12.71 -6.38 1.25
N SER A 5 11.52 -5.81 0.99
CA SER A 5 10.86 -5.98 -0.31
C SER A 5 11.69 -5.42 -1.46
N VAL A 6 12.31 -4.24 -1.27
CA VAL A 6 13.24 -3.66 -2.27
C VAL A 6 14.42 -4.60 -2.52
N ARG A 7 14.98 -5.21 -1.47
CA ARG A 7 16.09 -6.16 -1.58
C ARG A 7 15.68 -7.40 -2.37
N LEU A 8 14.53 -8.01 -2.03
CA LEU A 8 14.01 -9.20 -2.72
C LEU A 8 13.79 -8.94 -4.22
N VAL A 9 13.27 -7.77 -4.56
CA VAL A 9 13.09 -7.39 -5.97
C VAL A 9 14.42 -7.22 -6.69
N LYS A 10 15.37 -6.48 -6.08
CA LYS A 10 16.63 -6.11 -6.75
C LYS A 10 17.62 -7.26 -6.85
N GLU A 11 17.69 -8.11 -5.83
CA GLU A 11 18.71 -9.15 -5.73
C GLU A 11 18.21 -10.53 -6.16
N GLN A 12 16.88 -10.77 -6.07
CA GLN A 12 16.30 -12.10 -6.31
C GLN A 12 15.26 -12.12 -7.43
N GLU A 13 14.97 -10.99 -8.07
CA GLU A 13 13.95 -10.87 -9.12
C GLU A 13 12.54 -11.35 -8.67
N ASN A 14 12.27 -11.29 -7.35
CA ASN A 14 10.98 -11.68 -6.81
C ASN A 14 9.98 -10.49 -6.84
N ALA A 15 8.76 -10.77 -7.26
CA ALA A 15 7.63 -9.91 -6.93
C ALA A 15 7.28 -10.05 -5.44
N VAL A 16 6.93 -8.93 -4.79
CA VAL A 16 6.52 -8.92 -3.39
C VAL A 16 5.14 -8.28 -3.26
N ILE A 17 4.22 -9.04 -2.67
CA ILE A 17 2.88 -8.59 -2.29
C ILE A 17 2.78 -8.49 -0.77
N PHE A 18 1.74 -7.81 -0.29
CA PHE A 18 1.49 -7.66 1.14
C PHE A 18 0.12 -8.21 1.49
N GLY A 19 0.06 -9.04 2.53
CA GLY A 19 -1.17 -9.60 3.05
C GLY A 19 -1.59 -8.89 4.35
N TYR A 20 -2.85 -8.51 4.43
CA TYR A 20 -3.47 -7.94 5.62
C TYR A 20 -4.65 -8.80 6.07
N TYR A 21 -4.72 -9.12 7.36
CA TYR A 21 -5.82 -9.91 7.90
C TYR A 21 -7.11 -9.10 7.93
N VAL A 22 -8.18 -9.65 7.35
CA VAL A 22 -9.51 -9.05 7.29
C VAL A 22 -10.58 -10.08 7.68
N ASP A 23 -11.75 -9.60 8.09
CA ASP A 23 -12.88 -10.46 8.46
C ASP A 23 -13.78 -10.78 7.25
N ASP A 24 -13.66 -10.01 6.15
CA ASP A 24 -14.46 -10.09 4.93
C ASP A 24 -13.60 -10.31 3.66
N PRO A 25 -12.78 -11.39 3.62
CA PRO A 25 -11.77 -11.59 2.58
C PRO A 25 -12.35 -11.74 1.17
N GLU A 26 -13.60 -12.16 1.02
CA GLU A 26 -14.28 -12.33 -0.27
C GLU A 26 -14.42 -11.04 -1.09
N ARG A 27 -14.18 -9.89 -0.47
CA ARG A 27 -14.22 -8.58 -1.15
C ARG A 27 -12.94 -8.25 -1.91
N TYR A 28 -11.86 -8.99 -1.65
CA TYR A 28 -10.50 -8.65 -2.08
C TYR A 28 -9.83 -9.78 -2.86
N GLY A 29 -8.68 -9.51 -3.43
CA GLY A 29 -7.75 -10.56 -3.79
C GLY A 29 -7.24 -11.25 -2.53
N VAL A 30 -7.34 -12.57 -2.47
CA VAL A 30 -6.96 -13.36 -1.28
C VAL A 30 -5.75 -14.20 -1.59
N ALA A 31 -4.74 -14.16 -0.72
CA ALA A 31 -3.56 -15.02 -0.80
C ALA A 31 -3.68 -16.19 0.18
N ASP A 32 -3.41 -17.39 -0.33
CA ASP A 32 -3.22 -18.61 0.45
C ASP A 32 -1.73 -18.91 0.57
N PHE A 33 -1.25 -19.30 1.75
CA PHE A 33 0.17 -19.53 2.01
C PHE A 33 0.39 -20.53 3.16
N ASP A 34 1.53 -21.19 3.13
CA ASP A 34 1.92 -22.17 4.13
C ASP A 34 2.47 -21.52 5.42
N ILE A 35 2.80 -22.38 6.40
CA ILE A 35 3.38 -21.95 7.68
C ILE A 35 4.73 -21.22 7.54
N ASN A 36 5.43 -21.40 6.42
CA ASN A 36 6.70 -20.75 6.12
C ASN A 36 6.52 -19.43 5.34
N GLY A 37 5.26 -19.02 5.07
CA GLY A 37 4.94 -17.81 4.29
C GLY A 37 5.13 -17.99 2.78
N VAL A 38 5.20 -19.22 2.28
CA VAL A 38 5.25 -19.50 0.85
C VAL A 38 3.83 -19.39 0.29
N VAL A 39 3.65 -18.53 -0.73
CA VAL A 39 2.35 -18.34 -1.38
C VAL A 39 2.00 -19.60 -2.18
N LEU A 40 0.87 -20.20 -1.86
CA LEU A 40 0.33 -21.41 -2.49
C LEU A 40 -0.69 -21.07 -3.57
N GLY A 41 -1.40 -19.97 -3.41
CA GLY A 41 -2.43 -19.52 -4.32
C GLY A 41 -2.79 -18.06 -4.12
N ILE A 42 -3.39 -17.48 -5.15
CA ILE A 42 -3.97 -16.14 -5.07
C ILE A 42 -5.21 -16.11 -5.96
N GLU A 43 -6.32 -15.62 -5.42
CA GLU A 43 -7.61 -15.60 -6.09
C GLU A 43 -8.31 -14.27 -5.91
N GLU A 44 -8.86 -13.72 -6.98
CA GLU A 44 -9.59 -12.45 -6.97
C GLU A 44 -11.02 -12.69 -6.52
N LYS A 45 -11.44 -12.04 -5.43
CA LYS A 45 -12.79 -12.05 -4.87
C LYS A 45 -13.43 -13.44 -4.83
N PRO A 46 -12.76 -14.40 -4.16
CA PRO A 46 -13.24 -15.78 -4.13
C PRO A 46 -14.57 -15.90 -3.39
N LYS A 47 -15.48 -16.73 -3.91
CA LYS A 47 -16.75 -17.02 -3.22
C LYS A 47 -16.54 -17.79 -1.91
N VAL A 48 -15.47 -18.57 -1.84
CA VAL A 48 -15.07 -19.35 -0.66
C VAL A 48 -13.58 -19.10 -0.44
N PRO A 49 -13.21 -18.06 0.34
CA PRO A 49 -11.82 -17.72 0.60
C PRO A 49 -11.07 -18.84 1.32
N LYS A 50 -9.84 -19.12 0.91
CA LYS A 50 -8.97 -20.12 1.55
C LYS A 50 -8.22 -19.57 2.75
N SER A 51 -8.13 -18.26 2.88
CA SER A 51 -7.53 -17.56 4.01
C SER A 51 -8.23 -16.23 4.27
N ASN A 52 -7.91 -15.59 5.39
CA ASN A 52 -8.38 -14.24 5.72
C ASN A 52 -7.36 -13.14 5.33
N TYR A 53 -6.39 -13.43 4.47
CA TYR A 53 -5.37 -12.46 4.11
C TYR A 53 -5.68 -11.82 2.75
N ALA A 54 -6.21 -10.60 2.81
CA ALA A 54 -6.41 -9.74 1.65
C ALA A 54 -5.06 -9.24 1.13
N VAL A 55 -4.89 -9.23 -0.18
CA VAL A 55 -3.73 -8.63 -0.83
C VAL A 55 -3.95 -7.13 -0.94
N VAL A 56 -3.13 -6.35 -0.25
CA VAL A 56 -3.25 -4.89 -0.25
C VAL A 56 -2.66 -4.27 -1.52
N GLY A 57 -3.15 -3.08 -1.89
CA GLY A 57 -2.78 -2.35 -3.11
C GLY A 57 -1.36 -1.77 -3.10
N VAL A 58 -0.40 -2.45 -2.47
CA VAL A 58 1.03 -2.11 -2.48
C VAL A 58 1.81 -3.29 -3.04
N TYR A 59 2.56 -3.05 -4.09
CA TYR A 59 3.30 -4.08 -4.80
C TYR A 59 4.72 -3.64 -5.09
N PHE A 60 5.66 -4.57 -5.01
CA PHE A 60 7.02 -4.38 -5.47
C PHE A 60 7.31 -5.42 -6.55
N TYR A 61 7.61 -4.95 -7.75
CA TYR A 61 7.86 -5.82 -8.89
C TYR A 61 9.24 -5.57 -9.51
N PRO A 62 9.89 -6.62 -10.04
CA PRO A 62 11.00 -6.44 -10.97
C PRO A 62 10.50 -5.83 -12.28
N ASN A 63 11.43 -5.31 -13.10
CA ASN A 63 11.07 -4.61 -14.34
C ASN A 63 10.32 -5.50 -15.36
N SER A 64 10.43 -6.82 -15.24
CA SER A 64 9.66 -7.79 -16.03
C SER A 64 8.15 -7.61 -15.92
N VAL A 65 7.65 -6.93 -14.87
CA VAL A 65 6.22 -6.63 -14.72
C VAL A 65 5.64 -5.86 -15.91
N VAL A 66 6.44 -5.02 -16.56
CA VAL A 66 5.99 -4.22 -17.72
C VAL A 66 5.51 -5.14 -18.86
N GLU A 67 6.28 -6.18 -19.17
CA GLU A 67 5.90 -7.12 -20.22
C GLU A 67 4.77 -8.07 -19.78
N ILE A 68 4.76 -8.48 -18.52
CA ILE A 68 3.66 -9.28 -17.97
C ILE A 68 2.36 -8.49 -18.04
N ALA A 69 2.35 -7.22 -17.59
CA ALA A 69 1.15 -6.39 -17.56
C ALA A 69 0.58 -6.09 -18.94
N LYS A 70 1.43 -5.89 -19.96
CA LYS A 70 0.98 -5.72 -21.36
C LYS A 70 0.21 -6.92 -21.91
N ASN A 71 0.47 -8.10 -21.38
CA ASN A 71 -0.12 -9.35 -21.84
C ASN A 71 -1.32 -9.83 -21.00
N VAL A 72 -1.70 -9.08 -19.97
CA VAL A 72 -2.89 -9.40 -19.15
C VAL A 72 -4.14 -9.25 -20.00
N LYS A 73 -4.99 -10.25 -19.95
CA LYS A 73 -6.30 -10.23 -20.61
C LYS A 73 -7.39 -9.91 -19.58
N PRO A 74 -8.50 -9.28 -20.01
CA PRO A 74 -9.63 -9.08 -19.13
C PRO A 74 -10.14 -10.41 -18.52
N SER A 75 -10.50 -10.35 -17.24
CA SER A 75 -11.13 -11.45 -16.52
C SER A 75 -12.58 -11.67 -17.00
N GLU A 76 -13.26 -12.68 -16.45
CA GLU A 76 -14.69 -12.88 -16.66
C GLU A 76 -15.55 -11.68 -16.25
N ARG A 77 -15.00 -10.82 -15.38
CA ARG A 77 -15.62 -9.55 -14.95
C ARG A 77 -15.38 -8.40 -15.94
N GLY A 78 -14.59 -8.62 -17.00
CA GLY A 78 -14.21 -7.63 -18.00
C GLY A 78 -13.11 -6.67 -17.54
N GLU A 79 -12.45 -6.93 -16.40
CA GLU A 79 -11.41 -6.07 -15.81
C GLU A 79 -10.00 -6.66 -16.00
N LEU A 80 -8.99 -5.79 -16.13
CA LEU A 80 -7.59 -6.18 -16.09
C LEU A 80 -7.16 -6.31 -14.63
N GLU A 81 -7.06 -7.54 -14.15
CA GLU A 81 -6.83 -7.83 -12.74
C GLU A 81 -5.34 -7.86 -12.40
N ILE A 82 -4.94 -7.14 -11.36
CA ILE A 82 -3.58 -7.21 -10.79
C ILE A 82 -3.29 -8.61 -10.26
N THR A 83 -4.31 -9.32 -9.82
CA THR A 83 -4.22 -10.73 -9.38
C THR A 83 -3.67 -11.62 -10.47
N THR A 84 -3.95 -11.36 -11.75
CA THR A 84 -3.39 -12.11 -12.89
C THR A 84 -1.86 -11.89 -13.00
N VAL A 85 -1.38 -10.67 -12.75
CA VAL A 85 0.07 -10.39 -12.69
C VAL A 85 0.71 -11.19 -11.57
N ASN A 86 0.12 -11.15 -10.37
CA ASN A 86 0.61 -11.89 -9.20
C ASN A 86 0.61 -13.41 -9.44
N GLN A 87 -0.43 -13.95 -10.05
CA GLN A 87 -0.51 -15.37 -10.45
C GLN A 87 0.58 -15.76 -11.44
N THR A 88 0.99 -14.85 -12.32
CA THR A 88 2.09 -15.09 -13.26
C THR A 88 3.41 -15.24 -12.51
N TYR A 89 3.71 -14.35 -11.57
CA TYR A 89 4.90 -14.48 -10.70
C TYR A 89 4.85 -15.72 -9.81
N LEU A 90 3.66 -16.08 -9.32
CA LEU A 90 3.47 -17.31 -8.55
C LEU A 90 3.82 -18.55 -9.39
N LYS A 91 3.34 -18.65 -10.62
CA LYS A 91 3.66 -19.74 -11.55
C LYS A 91 5.15 -19.83 -11.90
N MET A 92 5.84 -18.68 -11.91
CA MET A 92 7.30 -18.61 -12.11
C MET A 92 8.09 -19.01 -10.87
N GLY A 93 7.44 -19.17 -9.71
CA GLY A 93 8.09 -19.41 -8.43
C GLY A 93 8.72 -18.15 -7.80
N ASN A 94 8.40 -16.97 -8.34
CA ASN A 94 9.01 -15.69 -7.99
C ASN A 94 8.03 -14.74 -7.29
N LEU A 95 7.05 -15.25 -6.55
CA LEU A 95 6.15 -14.45 -5.73
C LEU A 95 6.44 -14.65 -4.26
N LYS A 96 6.65 -13.56 -3.54
CA LYS A 96 6.79 -13.53 -2.08
C LYS A 96 5.69 -12.72 -1.44
N MET A 97 5.23 -13.12 -0.28
CA MET A 97 4.28 -12.34 0.50
C MET A 97 4.90 -11.90 1.83
N GLN A 98 4.66 -10.66 2.19
CA GLN A 98 4.95 -10.15 3.53
C GLN A 98 3.65 -9.84 4.25
N VAL A 99 3.47 -10.41 5.44
CA VAL A 99 2.28 -10.18 6.27
C VAL A 99 2.43 -8.88 7.05
N MET A 100 1.47 -8.00 6.89
CA MET A 100 1.38 -6.77 7.67
C MET A 100 0.88 -7.10 9.08
N SER A 101 1.69 -6.73 10.08
CA SER A 101 1.38 -6.98 11.49
C SER A 101 0.34 -6.01 12.04
N ARG A 102 -0.07 -6.21 13.31
CA ARG A 102 -1.05 -5.36 14.03
C ARG A 102 -0.67 -3.89 14.16
N GLY A 103 0.59 -3.52 13.87
CA GLY A 103 1.05 -2.12 13.87
C GLY A 103 0.68 -1.34 12.63
N PHE A 104 0.06 -1.99 11.63
CA PHE A 104 -0.41 -1.34 10.41
C PHE A 104 -1.92 -1.19 10.46
N ALA A 105 -2.42 -0.09 9.91
CA ALA A 105 -3.83 0.09 9.57
C ALA A 105 -3.93 0.19 8.05
N TRP A 106 -4.55 -0.82 7.45
CA TRP A 106 -4.94 -0.77 6.05
C TRP A 106 -6.42 -0.48 5.97
N LEU A 107 -6.78 0.53 5.21
CA LEU A 107 -8.16 1.00 5.05
C LEU A 107 -8.45 1.02 3.54
N ASP A 108 -9.38 0.17 3.12
CA ASP A 108 -9.95 0.26 1.79
C ASP A 108 -10.91 1.46 1.71
N THR A 109 -10.99 2.09 0.55
CA THR A 109 -11.86 3.27 0.34
C THR A 109 -12.81 3.07 -0.84
N GLY A 110 -13.09 1.81 -1.18
CA GLY A 110 -13.90 1.42 -2.33
C GLY A 110 -15.40 1.67 -2.17
N THR A 111 -15.88 2.00 -0.97
CA THR A 111 -17.29 2.36 -0.70
C THR A 111 -17.37 3.69 0.04
N HIS A 112 -18.53 4.37 -0.01
CA HIS A 112 -18.74 5.61 0.74
C HIS A 112 -18.57 5.41 2.26
N GLU A 113 -18.97 4.26 2.76
CA GLU A 113 -18.88 3.87 4.17
C GLU A 113 -17.41 3.71 4.58
N ALA A 114 -16.65 2.89 3.84
CA ALA A 114 -15.22 2.68 4.07
C ALA A 114 -14.40 3.98 3.94
N LEU A 115 -14.75 4.86 3.00
CA LEU A 115 -14.13 6.18 2.88
C LEU A 115 -14.38 7.06 4.12
N THR A 116 -15.59 6.99 4.68
CA THR A 116 -15.96 7.73 5.90
C THR A 116 -15.17 7.21 7.09
N GLU A 117 -15.07 5.89 7.26
CA GLU A 117 -14.30 5.25 8.33
C GLU A 117 -12.81 5.61 8.23
N ALA A 118 -12.23 5.57 7.01
CA ALA A 118 -10.85 5.99 6.79
C ALA A 118 -10.63 7.47 7.16
N THR A 119 -11.58 8.34 6.82
CA THR A 119 -11.53 9.76 7.17
C THR A 119 -11.55 9.97 8.69
N GLU A 120 -12.44 9.27 9.39
CA GLU A 120 -12.50 9.36 10.86
C GLU A 120 -11.24 8.80 11.52
N PHE A 121 -10.68 7.70 11.01
CA PHE A 121 -9.41 7.15 11.49
C PHE A 121 -8.28 8.17 11.37
N VAL A 122 -8.09 8.75 10.17
CA VAL A 122 -7.06 9.79 9.93
C VAL A 122 -7.26 10.97 10.87
N LYS A 123 -8.47 11.47 10.99
CA LYS A 123 -8.83 12.59 11.87
C LYS A 123 -8.47 12.30 13.34
N VAL A 124 -8.76 11.09 13.83
CA VAL A 124 -8.44 10.70 15.21
C VAL A 124 -6.93 10.65 15.43
N VAL A 125 -6.20 10.01 14.51
CA VAL A 125 -4.73 9.90 14.61
C VAL A 125 -4.08 11.28 14.57
N GLU A 126 -4.43 12.14 13.60
CA GLU A 126 -3.88 13.49 13.50
C GLU A 126 -4.21 14.36 14.72
N LYS A 127 -5.44 14.27 15.24
CA LYS A 127 -5.86 15.00 16.45
C LYS A 127 -5.08 14.58 17.69
N ARG A 128 -4.77 13.29 17.82
CA ARG A 128 -4.07 12.75 18.99
C ARG A 128 -2.56 13.00 18.95
N THR A 129 -1.96 12.89 17.80
CA THR A 129 -0.51 13.02 17.63
C THR A 129 -0.05 14.44 17.33
N GLY A 130 -0.92 15.27 16.76
CA GLY A 130 -0.57 16.57 16.20
C GLY A 130 0.22 16.48 14.89
N LEU A 131 0.48 15.27 14.39
CA LEU A 131 1.21 15.01 13.13
C LEU A 131 0.23 14.84 11.98
N LYS A 132 0.65 15.20 10.79
CA LYS A 132 -0.13 15.01 9.56
C LYS A 132 0.23 13.68 8.90
N ILE A 133 -0.80 12.92 8.49
CA ILE A 133 -0.62 11.70 7.69
C ILE A 133 -0.40 12.10 6.23
N ALA A 134 0.58 11.46 5.57
CA ALA A 134 0.93 11.70 4.16
C ALA A 134 1.22 13.17 3.81
N CYS A 135 1.80 13.93 4.73
CA CYS A 135 2.23 15.30 4.48
C CYS A 135 3.44 15.28 3.54
N ILE A 136 3.20 15.50 2.25
CA ILE A 136 4.22 15.36 1.21
C ILE A 136 5.35 16.38 1.36
N GLU A 137 5.09 17.57 1.84
CA GLU A 137 6.09 18.61 2.08
C GLU A 137 7.00 18.23 3.25
N GLU A 138 6.43 17.71 4.35
CA GLU A 138 7.23 17.19 5.46
C GLU A 138 8.09 16.00 5.04
N ILE A 139 7.50 15.05 4.29
CA ILE A 139 8.23 13.89 3.77
C ILE A 139 9.40 14.36 2.90
N SER A 140 9.13 15.27 1.96
CA SER A 140 10.15 15.82 1.06
C SER A 140 11.27 16.52 1.82
N TYR A 141 10.94 17.26 2.86
CA TYR A 141 11.91 17.92 3.74
C TYR A 141 12.75 16.90 4.52
N ARG A 142 12.12 15.91 5.15
CA ARG A 142 12.81 14.85 5.91
C ARG A 142 13.71 13.98 5.02
N MET A 143 13.28 13.74 3.78
CA MET A 143 14.07 13.03 2.76
C MET A 143 15.13 13.91 2.10
N LYS A 144 15.25 15.20 2.48
CA LYS A 144 16.18 16.18 1.93
C LYS A 144 16.00 16.46 0.43
N TYR A 145 14.78 16.27 -0.10
CA TYR A 145 14.44 16.63 -1.48
C TYR A 145 14.19 18.14 -1.61
N ILE A 146 13.77 18.78 -0.51
CA ILE A 146 13.62 20.23 -0.40
C ILE A 146 14.36 20.77 0.83
N SER A 147 14.78 22.03 0.75
CA SER A 147 15.41 22.73 1.87
C SER A 147 14.37 23.21 2.90
N LYS A 148 14.84 23.63 4.06
CA LYS A 148 14.01 24.24 5.11
C LYS A 148 13.32 25.52 4.61
N ASP A 149 14.02 26.34 3.81
CA ASP A 149 13.46 27.57 3.23
C ASP A 149 12.38 27.26 2.20
N GLN A 150 12.59 26.25 1.36
CA GLN A 150 11.57 25.78 0.41
C GLN A 150 10.31 25.28 1.14
N LEU A 151 10.46 24.52 2.24
CA LEU A 151 9.34 24.12 3.09
C LEU A 151 8.57 25.33 3.63
N PHE A 152 9.29 26.37 4.07
CA PHE A 152 8.66 27.59 4.54
C PHE A 152 7.90 28.32 3.43
N GLU A 153 8.47 28.45 2.24
CA GLU A 153 7.79 29.06 1.09
C GLU A 153 6.50 28.28 0.74
N LEU A 154 6.56 26.95 0.66
CA LEU A 154 5.38 26.11 0.44
C LEU A 154 4.31 26.32 1.50
N SER A 155 4.70 26.50 2.77
CA SER A 155 3.74 26.74 3.85
C SER A 155 2.89 27.98 3.68
N LYS A 156 3.40 29.00 2.96
CA LYS A 156 2.71 30.30 2.76
C LYS A 156 1.39 30.15 2.00
N ALA A 157 1.32 29.21 1.06
CA ALA A 157 0.10 28.93 0.29
C ALA A 157 -1.06 28.43 1.18
N TYR A 158 -0.76 27.86 2.33
CA TYR A 158 -1.72 27.19 3.22
C TYR A 158 -1.90 27.88 4.58
N LEU A 159 -1.35 29.07 4.81
CA LEU A 159 -1.29 29.72 6.16
C LEU A 159 -2.65 29.90 6.84
N LYS A 160 -3.73 30.01 6.08
CA LYS A 160 -5.10 30.12 6.61
C LYS A 160 -5.66 28.79 7.13
N SER A 161 -4.99 27.65 6.88
CA SER A 161 -5.42 26.31 7.25
C SER A 161 -4.62 25.76 8.44
N SER A 162 -5.13 24.69 9.06
CA SER A 162 -4.38 23.90 10.05
C SER A 162 -3.15 23.23 9.44
N TYR A 163 -3.22 22.84 8.18
CA TYR A 163 -2.13 22.24 7.43
C TYR A 163 -0.95 23.20 7.27
N GLY A 164 -1.17 24.42 6.82
CA GLY A 164 -0.11 25.41 6.67
C GLY A 164 0.50 25.84 8.01
N ARG A 165 -0.30 25.89 9.08
CA ARG A 165 0.23 26.10 10.44
C ARG A 165 1.14 24.96 10.88
N TYR A 166 0.79 23.73 10.53
CA TYR A 166 1.63 22.56 10.77
C TYR A 166 2.97 22.65 10.03
N LEU A 167 2.96 22.91 8.71
CA LEU A 167 4.19 23.09 7.93
C LEU A 167 5.08 24.20 8.52
N LYS A 168 4.49 25.31 8.92
CA LYS A 168 5.24 26.41 9.56
C LYS A 168 5.85 26.01 10.89
N SER A 169 5.23 25.10 11.65
CA SER A 169 5.79 24.59 12.91
C SER A 169 7.05 23.75 12.69
N LEU A 170 7.10 22.97 11.59
CA LEU A 170 8.28 22.19 11.21
C LEU A 170 9.48 23.08 10.85
N TYR A 171 9.22 24.27 10.31
CA TYR A 171 10.27 25.23 10.02
C TYR A 171 10.90 25.80 11.30
N LYS A 172 10.13 25.91 12.39
CA LYS A 172 10.61 26.48 13.67
C LYS A 172 11.35 25.45 14.54
N ALA A 173 11.11 24.16 14.31
CA ALA A 173 11.79 23.05 14.99
C ALA A 173 13.16 22.78 14.35
#